data_e306d1274aad51670a51b3992b3f0618
#
_entry.id   e306d1274aad51670a51b3992b3f0618
#
_cell.length_a   1.000
_cell.length_b   1.000
_cell.length_c   1.000
_cell.angle_alpha   90.00
_cell.angle_beta   90.00
_cell.angle_gamma   90.00
#
_symmetry.space_group_name_H-M   'P 1'
#
loop_
_entity.id
_entity.type
_entity.pdbx_description
1 polymer ?
#
loop_
_entity_poly.entity_id
_entity_poly.type
_entity_poly.pdbx_seq_one_letter_code
_entity_poly.pdbx_strand_id
1 'polypeptide(L)'
;SSDVCSSDLKAILETYTKEYSAEYQAQALIDIAKKLNKRITDLKNINKIDIYTSHHTHYVIGTGSNDPQKMDPNASRETLDHSIMYIFAVALEDGNWHHVKSYTKARANRKSTIKIWKSIKTHEDKKWTKKYHDPDPKKKSFGAKVIITMKNGKKYKEELDRADAHPYGARPFKRENYINKFHILTDKVISKKEAKRFLKDVQNCKNLKNGQLDK
;
A
#
# COMPACT_ATOMS: atom_id res chain seq x y z
N SER A 1 0.37 -15.24 36.89
CA SER A 1 -0.13 -15.51 35.50
C SER A 1 -1.19 -14.50 35.03
N SER A 2 -1.27 -13.31 35.63
CA SER A 2 -2.20 -12.24 35.24
C SER A 2 -1.63 -11.19 34.30
N ASP A 3 -0.34 -11.27 33.95
CA ASP A 3 0.34 -10.22 33.19
C ASP A 3 0.32 -10.41 31.67
N VAL A 4 -0.08 -11.59 31.19
CA VAL A 4 -0.15 -11.90 29.75
C VAL A 4 -1.29 -11.15 29.05
N CYS A 5 -2.43 -10.91 29.75
CA CYS A 5 -3.58 -10.23 29.17
C CYS A 5 -3.43 -8.71 29.01
N SER A 6 -2.56 -8.04 29.79
CA SER A 6 -2.47 -6.58 29.73
C SER A 6 -1.62 -6.05 28.58
N SER A 7 -0.62 -6.82 28.12
CA SER A 7 0.19 -6.45 26.95
C SER A 7 -0.59 -6.67 25.64
N ASP A 8 -1.38 -7.72 25.53
CA ASP A 8 -2.12 -8.06 24.32
C ASP A 8 -3.26 -7.08 24.02
N LEU A 9 -3.91 -6.53 25.04
CA LEU A 9 -4.95 -5.52 24.90
C LEU A 9 -4.44 -4.19 24.32
N LYS A 10 -3.15 -3.92 24.38
CA LYS A 10 -2.54 -2.71 23.82
C LYS A 10 -1.98 -2.90 22.42
N ALA A 11 -1.87 -4.11 21.92
CA ALA A 11 -1.28 -4.41 20.61
C ALA A 11 -2.00 -3.67 19.46
N ILE A 12 -3.31 -3.46 19.56
CA ILE A 12 -4.08 -2.69 18.59
C ILE A 12 -3.58 -1.25 18.46
N LEU A 13 -3.03 -0.66 19.52
CA LEU A 13 -2.52 0.71 19.52
C LEU A 13 -1.15 0.82 18.80
N GLU A 14 -0.47 -0.30 18.61
CA GLU A 14 0.81 -0.39 17.92
C GLU A 14 0.66 -0.80 16.45
N THR A 15 -0.58 -0.96 15.96
CA THR A 15 -0.84 -1.31 14.58
C THR A 15 -0.80 -0.10 13.65
N TYR A 16 -0.52 -0.36 12.38
CA TYR A 16 -0.49 0.67 11.34
C TYR A 16 -1.68 0.49 10.40
N THR A 17 -2.41 1.56 10.15
CA THR A 17 -3.52 1.52 9.20
C THR A 17 -3.01 1.67 7.77
N LYS A 18 -3.44 0.77 6.90
CA LYS A 18 -3.25 0.93 5.46
C LYS A 18 -4.17 2.04 4.92
N GLU A 19 -3.63 3.01 4.22
CA GLU A 19 -4.44 3.96 3.43
C GLU A 19 -5.04 3.25 2.23
N TYR A 20 -4.21 2.51 1.51
CA TYR A 20 -4.59 1.80 0.28
C TYR A 20 -4.92 0.34 0.59
N SER A 21 -5.96 -0.20 -0.08
CA SER A 21 -6.27 -1.64 -0.02
C SER A 21 -5.28 -2.41 -0.89
N ALA A 22 -4.06 -2.52 -0.41
CA ALA A 22 -2.92 -3.20 -0.99
C ALA A 22 -2.01 -3.74 0.11
N GLU A 23 -1.09 -4.61 -0.24
CA GLU A 23 -0.09 -5.13 0.68
C GLU A 23 0.64 -4.01 1.44
N TYR A 24 1.04 -4.26 2.72
CA TYR A 24 1.55 -3.18 3.58
C TYR A 24 2.87 -2.58 3.09
N GLN A 25 3.79 -3.40 2.62
CA GLN A 25 5.09 -2.94 2.10
C GLN A 25 4.95 -2.13 0.80
N ALA A 26 3.79 -2.18 0.15
CA ALA A 26 3.48 -1.36 -1.02
C ALA A 26 2.95 0.04 -0.68
N GLN A 27 2.58 0.34 0.58
CA GLN A 27 1.94 1.62 0.92
C GLN A 27 2.83 2.82 0.56
N ALA A 28 4.10 2.81 1.00
CA ALA A 28 5.05 3.87 0.64
C ALA A 28 5.36 3.91 -0.86
N LEU A 29 5.37 2.74 -1.53
CA LEU A 29 5.58 2.65 -2.97
C LEU A 29 4.43 3.26 -3.77
N ILE A 30 3.18 3.15 -3.30
CA ILE A 30 2.02 3.82 -3.92
C ILE A 30 2.18 5.34 -3.79
N ASP A 31 2.59 5.85 -2.63
CA ASP A 31 2.85 7.28 -2.46
C ASP A 31 3.98 7.78 -3.34
N ILE A 32 5.07 7.02 -3.47
CA ILE A 32 6.17 7.30 -4.40
C ILE A 32 5.66 7.33 -5.85
N ALA A 33 4.86 6.33 -6.25
CA ALA A 33 4.30 6.25 -7.60
C ALA A 33 3.42 7.45 -7.92
N LYS A 34 2.58 7.90 -6.98
CA LYS A 34 1.74 9.11 -7.13
C LYS A 34 2.57 10.38 -7.29
N LYS A 35 3.68 10.51 -6.54
CA LYS A 35 4.60 11.65 -6.67
C LYS A 35 5.30 11.64 -8.03
N LEU A 36 5.75 10.48 -8.48
CA LEU A 36 6.43 10.31 -9.78
C LEU A 36 5.47 10.50 -10.95
N ASN A 37 4.22 10.03 -10.87
CA ASN A 37 3.19 10.28 -11.88
C ASN A 37 3.04 11.77 -12.21
N LYS A 38 3.01 12.63 -11.19
CA LYS A 38 2.90 14.10 -11.37
C LYS A 38 4.11 14.73 -12.06
N ARG A 39 5.26 14.06 -12.06
CA ARG A 39 6.52 14.59 -12.59
C ARG A 39 6.89 14.01 -13.96
N ILE A 40 6.33 12.87 -14.34
CA ILE A 40 6.61 12.17 -15.58
C ILE A 40 5.45 12.33 -16.53
N THR A 41 5.60 13.12 -17.55
CA THR A 41 4.55 13.43 -18.52
C THR A 41 4.33 12.32 -19.56
N ASP A 42 5.33 11.50 -19.83
CA ASP A 42 5.25 10.42 -20.81
C ASP A 42 5.79 9.09 -20.27
N LEU A 43 4.88 8.29 -19.73
CA LEU A 43 5.18 6.96 -19.20
C LEU A 43 5.56 5.94 -20.29
N LYS A 44 5.23 6.19 -21.58
CA LYS A 44 5.58 5.29 -22.69
C LYS A 44 7.08 5.23 -22.95
N ASN A 45 7.81 6.28 -22.54
CA ASN A 45 9.24 6.39 -22.69
C ASN A 45 10.04 5.89 -21.47
N ILE A 46 9.41 5.22 -20.55
CA ILE A 46 10.11 4.48 -19.50
C ILE A 46 10.93 3.35 -20.15
N ASN A 47 12.22 3.27 -19.79
CA ASN A 47 13.12 2.20 -20.18
C ASN A 47 13.17 1.12 -19.08
N LYS A 48 13.45 1.53 -17.82
CA LYS A 48 13.48 0.63 -16.67
C LYS A 48 13.10 1.34 -15.38
N ILE A 49 12.66 0.56 -14.41
CA ILE A 49 12.33 0.99 -13.04
C ILE A 49 13.08 0.09 -12.07
N ASP A 50 13.93 0.68 -11.25
CA ASP A 50 14.67 0.00 -10.19
C ASP A 50 14.06 0.41 -8.83
N ILE A 51 13.56 -0.58 -8.06
CA ILE A 51 12.99 -0.38 -6.73
C ILE A 51 13.94 -1.00 -5.70
N TYR A 52 14.53 -0.19 -4.84
CA TYR A 52 15.39 -0.61 -3.74
C TYR A 52 14.57 -0.66 -2.45
N THR A 53 14.52 -1.81 -1.80
CA THR A 53 13.67 -2.07 -0.65
C THR A 53 14.29 -3.09 0.31
N SER A 54 13.57 -3.53 1.34
CA SER A 54 14.05 -4.52 2.30
C SER A 54 14.20 -5.91 1.69
N HIS A 55 15.02 -6.77 2.34
CA HIS A 55 15.13 -8.18 2.02
C HIS A 55 13.75 -8.85 1.89
N HIS A 56 12.94 -8.74 2.93
CA HIS A 56 11.60 -9.36 2.95
C HIS A 56 10.76 -8.91 1.75
N THR A 57 10.67 -7.61 1.50
CA THR A 57 9.89 -7.06 0.39
C THR A 57 10.41 -7.56 -0.96
N HIS A 58 11.74 -7.60 -1.14
CA HIS A 58 12.35 -8.08 -2.39
C HIS A 58 12.07 -9.56 -2.64
N TYR A 59 12.30 -10.42 -1.64
CA TYR A 59 12.22 -11.87 -1.81
C TYR A 59 10.82 -12.47 -1.65
N VAL A 60 9.89 -11.77 -1.00
CA VAL A 60 8.53 -12.30 -0.80
C VAL A 60 7.55 -11.79 -1.84
N ILE A 61 7.56 -10.46 -2.10
CA ILE A 61 6.56 -9.82 -2.98
C ILE A 61 7.18 -9.05 -4.15
N GLY A 62 8.50 -9.06 -4.27
CA GLY A 62 9.26 -8.45 -5.33
C GLY A 62 9.76 -9.45 -6.39
N THR A 63 10.64 -8.99 -7.27
CA THR A 63 11.22 -9.84 -8.32
C THR A 63 12.16 -10.93 -7.78
N GLY A 64 12.67 -10.79 -6.57
CA GLY A 64 13.52 -11.80 -5.91
C GLY A 64 12.74 -13.04 -5.45
N SER A 65 11.41 -13.00 -5.41
CA SER A 65 10.58 -14.17 -5.11
C SER A 65 10.67 -15.27 -6.18
N ASN A 66 11.09 -14.89 -7.39
CA ASN A 66 11.12 -15.78 -8.56
C ASN A 66 9.77 -16.47 -8.85
N ASP A 67 8.66 -15.87 -8.43
CA ASP A 67 7.31 -16.36 -8.63
C ASP A 67 6.71 -15.76 -9.92
N PRO A 68 6.54 -16.57 -10.98
CA PRO A 68 6.03 -16.07 -12.26
C PRO A 68 4.60 -15.58 -12.19
N GLN A 69 3.79 -16.03 -11.20
CA GLN A 69 2.41 -15.58 -11.04
C GLN A 69 2.35 -14.09 -10.68
N LYS A 70 3.37 -13.54 -10.02
CA LYS A 70 3.48 -12.11 -9.72
C LYS A 70 3.70 -11.23 -10.96
N MET A 71 3.89 -11.84 -12.12
CA MET A 71 4.04 -11.18 -13.42
C MET A 71 2.95 -11.60 -14.41
N ASP A 72 1.91 -12.34 -13.95
CA ASP A 72 0.80 -12.82 -14.78
C ASP A 72 -0.41 -11.87 -14.66
N PRO A 73 -0.84 -11.22 -15.77
CA PRO A 73 -2.04 -10.38 -15.78
C PRO A 73 -3.35 -11.11 -15.48
N ASN A 74 -3.34 -12.45 -15.56
CA ASN A 74 -4.50 -13.28 -15.27
C ASN A 74 -4.46 -13.89 -13.85
N ALA A 75 -3.45 -13.57 -13.07
CA ALA A 75 -3.35 -14.00 -11.69
C ALA A 75 -4.55 -13.54 -10.85
N SER A 76 -4.78 -14.23 -9.73
CA SER A 76 -5.83 -13.87 -8.79
C SER A 76 -5.58 -12.47 -8.19
N ARG A 77 -6.64 -11.89 -7.64
CA ARG A 77 -6.52 -10.60 -6.93
C ARG A 77 -5.50 -10.69 -5.78
N GLU A 78 -5.49 -11.78 -5.05
CA GLU A 78 -4.59 -12.03 -3.93
C GLU A 78 -3.13 -12.07 -4.40
N THR A 79 -2.86 -12.72 -5.50
CA THR A 79 -1.52 -12.74 -6.12
C THR A 79 -1.09 -11.34 -6.58
N LEU A 80 -1.99 -10.60 -7.24
CA LEU A 80 -1.72 -9.22 -7.66
C LEU A 80 -1.49 -8.29 -6.47
N ASP A 81 -2.20 -8.51 -5.35
CA ASP A 81 -2.00 -7.78 -4.10
C ASP A 81 -0.63 -8.03 -3.48
N HIS A 82 -0.03 -9.18 -3.76
CA HIS A 82 1.32 -9.57 -3.32
C HIS A 82 2.38 -9.42 -4.43
N SER A 83 2.13 -8.55 -5.40
CA SER A 83 3.11 -8.15 -6.44
C SER A 83 3.36 -6.66 -6.38
N ILE A 84 4.46 -6.23 -5.73
CA ILE A 84 4.79 -4.80 -5.68
C ILE A 84 5.09 -4.22 -7.07
N MET A 85 5.49 -5.05 -8.03
CA MET A 85 5.69 -4.63 -9.40
C MET A 85 4.36 -4.23 -10.05
N TYR A 86 3.31 -5.06 -9.87
CA TYR A 86 1.95 -4.74 -10.31
C TYR A 86 1.41 -3.48 -9.65
N ILE A 87 1.45 -3.47 -8.30
CA ILE A 87 0.92 -2.36 -7.49
C ILE A 87 1.58 -1.04 -7.91
N PHE A 88 2.91 -1.03 -8.03
CA PHE A 88 3.65 0.16 -8.42
C PHE A 88 3.31 0.61 -9.85
N ALA A 89 3.23 -0.33 -10.82
CA ALA A 89 2.90 -0.02 -12.20
C ALA A 89 1.53 0.64 -12.34
N VAL A 90 0.51 0.07 -11.66
CA VAL A 90 -0.85 0.61 -11.65
C VAL A 90 -0.90 1.99 -10.98
N ALA A 91 -0.30 2.13 -9.80
CA ALA A 91 -0.29 3.39 -9.07
C ALA A 91 0.46 4.49 -9.84
N LEU A 92 1.55 4.14 -10.53
CA LEU A 92 2.30 5.07 -11.38
C LEU A 92 1.49 5.51 -12.60
N GLU A 93 0.77 4.60 -13.23
CA GLU A 93 -0.01 4.91 -14.43
C GLU A 93 -1.28 5.72 -14.12
N ASP A 94 -1.99 5.38 -13.04
CA ASP A 94 -3.24 6.01 -12.65
C ASP A 94 -3.05 7.27 -11.77
N GLY A 95 -1.88 7.48 -11.19
CA GLY A 95 -1.64 8.52 -10.19
C GLY A 95 -2.45 8.32 -8.90
N ASN A 96 -3.06 7.14 -8.74
CA ASN A 96 -3.94 6.79 -7.62
C ASN A 96 -4.03 5.26 -7.45
N TRP A 97 -4.69 4.84 -6.35
CA TRP A 97 -5.01 3.44 -6.08
C TRP A 97 -6.46 3.29 -5.65
N HIS A 98 -7.18 2.32 -6.21
CA HIS A 98 -8.59 2.06 -5.90
C HIS A 98 -8.80 0.58 -5.55
N HIS A 99 -9.45 0.30 -4.43
CA HIS A 99 -9.63 -1.03 -3.85
C HIS A 99 -10.31 -2.08 -4.76
N VAL A 100 -11.07 -1.66 -5.78
CA VAL A 100 -11.68 -2.54 -6.79
C VAL A 100 -11.07 -2.29 -8.16
N LYS A 101 -11.12 -1.04 -8.66
CA LYS A 101 -10.75 -0.73 -10.05
C LYS A 101 -9.31 -1.09 -10.38
N SER A 102 -8.40 -0.97 -9.40
CA SER A 102 -6.99 -1.30 -9.59
C SER A 102 -6.72 -2.80 -9.73
N TYR A 103 -7.69 -3.66 -9.39
CA TYR A 103 -7.57 -5.13 -9.47
C TYR A 103 -8.42 -5.78 -10.55
N THR A 104 -9.11 -5.01 -11.39
CA THR A 104 -9.93 -5.61 -12.45
C THR A 104 -9.06 -6.31 -13.49
N LYS A 105 -9.57 -7.41 -14.07
CA LYS A 105 -8.90 -8.12 -15.19
C LYS A 105 -8.54 -7.17 -16.33
N ALA A 106 -9.47 -6.28 -16.70
CA ALA A 106 -9.24 -5.27 -17.73
C ALA A 106 -8.08 -4.33 -17.38
N ARG A 107 -7.92 -3.97 -16.08
CA ARG A 107 -6.83 -3.12 -15.62
C ARG A 107 -5.49 -3.86 -15.66
N ALA A 108 -5.44 -5.09 -15.20
CA ALA A 108 -4.23 -5.92 -15.20
C ALA A 108 -3.75 -6.24 -16.62
N ASN A 109 -4.69 -6.46 -17.55
CA ASN A 109 -4.40 -6.79 -18.95
C ASN A 109 -4.16 -5.57 -19.87
N ARG A 110 -4.17 -4.34 -19.34
CA ARG A 110 -3.87 -3.14 -20.14
C ARG A 110 -2.41 -3.19 -20.63
N LYS A 111 -2.23 -3.09 -21.96
CA LYS A 111 -0.90 -3.20 -22.60
C LYS A 111 0.13 -2.23 -22.02
N SER A 112 -0.27 -0.99 -21.71
CA SER A 112 0.62 0.02 -21.09
C SER A 112 1.04 -0.38 -19.68
N THR A 113 0.12 -0.91 -18.87
CA THR A 113 0.42 -1.42 -17.53
C THR A 113 1.41 -2.57 -17.59
N ILE A 114 1.16 -3.56 -18.44
CA ILE A 114 2.04 -4.72 -18.62
C ILE A 114 3.45 -4.26 -19.02
N LYS A 115 3.56 -3.27 -19.90
CA LYS A 115 4.85 -2.71 -20.30
C LYS A 115 5.61 -2.10 -19.13
N ILE A 116 4.94 -1.25 -18.32
CA ILE A 116 5.54 -0.64 -17.12
C ILE A 116 5.90 -1.75 -16.12
N TRP A 117 4.97 -2.66 -15.84
CA TRP A 117 5.15 -3.76 -14.91
C TRP A 117 6.40 -4.60 -15.23
N LYS A 118 6.54 -5.02 -16.50
CA LYS A 118 7.71 -5.80 -16.98
C LYS A 118 9.02 -5.03 -16.96
N SER A 119 9.01 -3.70 -16.88
CA SER A 119 10.21 -2.87 -16.77
C SER A 119 10.73 -2.72 -15.33
N ILE A 120 10.00 -3.26 -14.33
CA ILE A 120 10.34 -3.13 -12.92
C ILE A 120 11.25 -4.28 -12.48
N LYS A 121 12.33 -3.92 -11.79
CA LYS A 121 13.16 -4.84 -11.00
C LYS A 121 13.25 -4.33 -9.57
N THR A 122 13.14 -5.23 -8.62
CA THR A 122 13.38 -4.92 -7.20
C THR A 122 14.79 -5.35 -6.82
N HIS A 123 15.36 -4.68 -5.84
CA HIS A 123 16.70 -4.95 -5.31
C HIS A 123 16.65 -4.86 -3.79
N GLU A 124 17.30 -5.80 -3.11
CA GLU A 124 17.56 -5.64 -1.70
C GLU A 124 18.53 -4.47 -1.49
N ASP A 125 18.22 -3.63 -0.50
CA ASP A 125 19.11 -2.59 0.01
C ASP A 125 19.21 -2.76 1.54
N LYS A 126 20.42 -3.00 2.04
CA LYS A 126 20.71 -3.26 3.46
C LYS A 126 20.18 -2.15 4.39
N LYS A 127 20.12 -0.90 3.91
CA LYS A 127 19.52 0.22 4.65
C LYS A 127 18.05 -0.08 4.98
N TRP A 128 17.29 -0.53 3.98
CA TRP A 128 15.87 -0.84 4.15
C TRP A 128 15.64 -2.12 4.94
N THR A 129 16.50 -3.12 4.75
CA THR A 129 16.46 -4.36 5.54
C THR A 129 16.68 -4.06 7.03
N LYS A 130 17.67 -3.23 7.37
CA LYS A 130 17.91 -2.81 8.75
C LYS A 130 16.70 -2.08 9.34
N LYS A 131 16.11 -1.12 8.60
CA LYS A 131 14.94 -0.37 9.06
C LYS A 131 13.69 -1.25 9.19
N TYR A 132 13.51 -2.24 8.33
CA TYR A 132 12.40 -3.19 8.41
C TYR A 132 12.40 -3.99 9.72
N HIS A 133 13.57 -4.35 10.21
CA HIS A 133 13.77 -5.14 11.43
C HIS A 133 14.10 -4.29 12.68
N ASP A 134 14.04 -2.96 12.57
CA ASP A 134 14.35 -2.09 13.72
C ASP A 134 13.36 -2.37 14.87
N PRO A 135 13.85 -2.66 16.10
CA PRO A 135 12.99 -2.93 17.24
C PRO A 135 12.24 -1.68 17.73
N ASP A 136 12.77 -0.49 17.45
CA ASP A 136 12.13 0.77 17.80
C ASP A 136 11.01 1.09 16.80
N PRO A 137 9.71 1.10 17.20
CA PRO A 137 8.59 1.42 16.31
C PRO A 137 8.74 2.79 15.63
N LYS A 138 9.44 3.72 16.26
CA LYS A 138 9.70 5.06 15.69
C LYS A 138 10.75 5.05 14.58
N LYS A 139 11.60 4.02 14.54
CA LYS A 139 12.66 3.84 13.53
C LYS A 139 12.27 2.81 12.49
N LYS A 140 11.43 1.84 12.88
CA LYS A 140 10.93 0.80 11.98
C LYS A 140 10.25 1.42 10.76
N SER A 141 10.58 0.90 9.57
CA SER A 141 10.16 1.51 8.31
C SER A 141 10.02 0.46 7.22
N PHE A 142 8.96 0.60 6.44
CA PHE A 142 8.65 -0.21 5.24
C PHE A 142 8.80 0.66 3.98
N GLY A 143 9.89 1.41 3.95
CA GLY A 143 10.18 2.36 2.89
C GLY A 143 10.85 1.76 1.67
N ALA A 144 11.05 2.60 0.68
CA ALA A 144 11.76 2.25 -0.55
C ALA A 144 12.37 3.49 -1.22
N LYS A 145 13.33 3.21 -2.11
CA LYS A 145 13.85 4.16 -3.09
C LYS A 145 13.53 3.65 -4.49
N VAL A 146 13.01 4.52 -5.34
CA VAL A 146 12.69 4.20 -6.74
C VAL A 146 13.52 5.07 -7.67
N ILE A 147 14.06 4.45 -8.72
CA ILE A 147 14.76 5.15 -9.82
C ILE A 147 14.08 4.72 -11.12
N ILE A 148 13.45 5.68 -11.80
CA ILE A 148 12.90 5.47 -13.15
C ILE A 148 13.87 6.05 -14.15
N THR A 149 14.38 5.23 -15.05
CA THR A 149 15.25 5.64 -16.16
C THR A 149 14.44 5.69 -17.46
N MET A 150 14.41 6.84 -18.08
CA MET A 150 13.74 7.05 -19.38
C MET A 150 14.64 6.59 -20.54
N LYS A 151 14.06 6.35 -21.72
CA LYS A 151 14.81 5.95 -22.92
C LYS A 151 15.87 6.97 -23.36
N ASN A 152 15.66 8.26 -23.08
CA ASN A 152 16.63 9.32 -23.36
C ASN A 152 17.70 9.46 -22.26
N GLY A 153 17.77 8.54 -21.31
CA GLY A 153 18.73 8.55 -20.21
C GLY A 153 18.34 9.41 -19.00
N LYS A 154 17.32 10.26 -19.11
CA LYS A 154 16.84 11.05 -17.97
C LYS A 154 16.39 10.14 -16.82
N LYS A 155 16.71 10.51 -15.58
CA LYS A 155 16.35 9.74 -14.39
C LYS A 155 15.44 10.55 -13.47
N TYR A 156 14.40 9.90 -12.96
CA TYR A 156 13.57 10.39 -11.89
C TYR A 156 13.81 9.53 -10.66
N LYS A 157 14.07 10.17 -9.54
CA LYS A 157 14.31 9.50 -8.26
C LYS A 157 13.30 9.99 -7.22
N GLU A 158 12.80 9.07 -6.42
CA GLU A 158 11.97 9.36 -5.25
C GLU A 158 12.28 8.33 -4.17
N GLU A 159 12.20 8.76 -2.90
CA GLU A 159 12.48 7.93 -1.74
C GLU A 159 11.53 8.30 -0.61
N LEU A 160 10.92 7.31 0.05
CA LEU A 160 10.11 7.49 1.25
C LEU A 160 10.50 6.45 2.29
N ASP A 161 10.66 6.91 3.50
CA ASP A 161 10.88 6.06 4.68
C ASP A 161 9.60 5.30 5.05
N ARG A 162 8.47 6.00 5.01
CA ARG A 162 7.15 5.49 5.42
C ARG A 162 6.08 6.02 4.50
N ALA A 163 4.95 5.30 4.45
CA ALA A 163 3.75 5.81 3.82
C ALA A 163 3.30 7.13 4.46
N ASP A 164 2.75 8.03 3.65
CA ASP A 164 2.30 9.34 4.13
C ASP A 164 1.26 9.23 5.25
N ALA A 165 0.38 8.22 5.20
CA ALA A 165 -0.67 7.98 6.19
C ALA A 165 -0.20 7.30 7.48
N HIS A 166 1.06 6.84 7.55
CA HIS A 166 1.63 6.25 8.76
C HIS A 166 1.60 7.27 9.92
N PRO A 167 1.46 6.85 11.21
CA PRO A 167 1.47 7.76 12.36
C PRO A 167 2.67 8.72 12.40
N TYR A 168 3.83 8.28 11.88
CA TYR A 168 5.04 9.10 11.74
C TYR A 168 5.33 9.49 10.28
N GLY A 169 4.33 9.43 9.40
CA GLY A 169 4.42 9.84 8.00
C GLY A 169 4.15 11.33 7.82
N ALA A 170 4.18 11.79 6.56
CA ALA A 170 3.97 13.19 6.23
C ALA A 170 2.52 13.66 6.43
N ARG A 171 1.55 12.74 6.40
CA ARG A 171 0.12 13.02 6.49
C ARG A 171 -0.58 11.94 7.32
N PRO A 172 -0.28 11.85 8.64
CA PRO A 172 -0.85 10.81 9.49
C PRO A 172 -2.37 10.78 9.44
N PHE A 173 -2.94 9.57 9.41
CA PHE A 173 -4.38 9.41 9.43
C PHE A 173 -4.97 9.96 10.73
N LYS A 174 -6.02 10.77 10.57
CA LYS A 174 -6.89 11.26 11.62
C LYS A 174 -8.26 10.57 11.53
N ARG A 175 -9.11 10.78 12.54
CA ARG A 175 -10.47 10.21 12.59
C ARG A 175 -11.25 10.39 11.29
N GLU A 176 -11.23 11.57 10.71
CA GLU A 176 -11.90 11.89 9.45
C GLU A 176 -11.41 11.05 8.27
N ASN A 177 -10.12 10.72 8.22
CA ASN A 177 -9.56 9.86 7.18
C ASN A 177 -10.08 8.43 7.29
N TYR A 178 -10.22 7.89 8.52
CA TYR A 178 -10.82 6.57 8.75
C TYR A 178 -12.30 6.55 8.36
N ILE A 179 -13.07 7.58 8.73
CA ILE A 179 -14.47 7.72 8.36
C ILE A 179 -14.62 7.78 6.84
N ASN A 180 -13.82 8.59 6.17
CA ASN A 180 -13.82 8.69 4.71
C ASN A 180 -13.47 7.35 4.04
N LYS A 181 -12.45 6.65 4.55
CA LYS A 181 -12.08 5.32 4.07
C LYS A 181 -13.23 4.32 4.25
N PHE A 182 -13.91 4.35 5.40
CA PHE A 182 -15.11 3.52 5.62
C PHE A 182 -16.17 3.79 4.56
N HIS A 183 -16.51 5.05 4.28
CA HIS A 183 -17.49 5.39 3.25
C HIS A 183 -17.07 4.92 1.85
N ILE A 184 -15.78 5.07 1.49
CA ILE A 184 -15.26 4.58 0.19
C ILE A 184 -15.40 3.06 0.08
N LEU A 185 -15.08 2.31 1.15
CA LEU A 185 -15.11 0.85 1.13
C LEU A 185 -16.53 0.28 1.18
N THR A 186 -17.48 1.02 1.76
CA THR A 186 -18.87 0.58 1.93
C THR A 186 -19.81 1.14 0.85
N ASP A 187 -19.31 1.98 -0.06
CA ASP A 187 -20.13 2.50 -1.16
C ASP A 187 -20.72 1.34 -1.98
N LYS A 188 -22.05 1.38 -2.17
CA LYS A 188 -22.83 0.33 -2.87
C LYS A 188 -22.84 -1.05 -2.16
N VAL A 189 -22.27 -1.18 -0.97
CA VAL A 189 -22.29 -2.41 -0.16
C VAL A 189 -23.40 -2.33 0.89
N ILE A 190 -23.50 -1.20 1.58
CA ILE A 190 -24.55 -0.94 2.58
C ILE A 190 -25.27 0.38 2.27
N SER A 191 -26.49 0.53 2.82
CA SER A 191 -27.25 1.77 2.66
C SER A 191 -26.57 2.93 3.40
N LYS A 192 -26.78 4.17 2.92
CA LYS A 192 -26.28 5.36 3.60
C LYS A 192 -26.86 5.49 5.05
N LYS A 193 -28.09 5.01 5.27
CA LYS A 193 -28.72 4.98 6.60
C LYS A 193 -27.94 4.05 7.53
N GLU A 194 -27.61 2.85 7.06
CA GLU A 194 -26.85 1.87 7.85
C GLU A 194 -25.40 2.33 8.10
N ALA A 195 -24.74 2.88 7.10
CA ALA A 195 -23.40 3.45 7.27
C ALA A 195 -23.38 4.52 8.37
N LYS A 196 -24.39 5.39 8.39
CA LYS A 196 -24.52 6.45 9.41
C LYS A 196 -24.78 5.88 10.79
N ARG A 197 -25.69 4.88 10.90
CA ARG A 197 -25.98 4.18 12.16
C ARG A 197 -24.71 3.55 12.74
N PHE A 198 -24.04 2.72 11.93
CA PHE A 198 -22.81 2.03 12.33
C PHE A 198 -21.72 3.00 12.80
N LEU A 199 -21.44 4.05 12.03
CA LEU A 199 -20.45 5.04 12.41
C LEU A 199 -20.78 5.76 13.72
N LYS A 200 -22.05 6.07 13.97
CA LYS A 200 -22.50 6.65 15.23
C LYS A 200 -22.18 5.73 16.42
N ASP A 201 -22.52 4.46 16.27
CA ASP A 201 -22.36 3.47 17.35
C ASP A 201 -20.87 3.17 17.61
N VAL A 202 -20.08 2.94 16.56
CA VAL A 202 -18.64 2.70 16.69
C VAL A 202 -17.90 3.91 17.29
N GLN A 203 -18.27 5.13 16.92
CA GLN A 203 -17.67 6.33 17.51
C GLN A 203 -18.05 6.56 18.96
N ASN A 204 -19.17 5.98 19.39
CA ASN A 204 -19.68 6.03 20.77
C ASN A 204 -19.44 4.71 21.54
N CYS A 205 -18.56 3.85 21.02
CA CYS A 205 -18.33 2.47 21.52
C CYS A 205 -18.11 2.40 23.03
N LYS A 206 -17.37 3.35 23.62
CA LYS A 206 -17.13 3.41 25.06
C LYS A 206 -18.39 3.54 25.94
N ASN A 207 -19.51 3.99 25.37
CA ASN A 207 -20.77 4.23 26.07
C ASN A 207 -21.82 3.17 25.70
N LEU A 208 -21.50 2.20 24.84
CA LEU A 208 -22.43 1.15 24.45
C LEU A 208 -22.58 0.11 25.56
N LYS A 209 -23.81 -0.35 25.79
CA LYS A 209 -24.13 -1.49 26.67
C LYS A 209 -24.01 -2.79 25.87
N ASN A 210 -23.83 -3.91 26.57
CA ASN A 210 -23.77 -5.23 25.94
C ASN A 210 -24.96 -5.48 24.99
N GLY A 211 -24.67 -5.99 23.81
CA GLY A 211 -25.66 -6.29 22.77
C GLY A 211 -26.17 -5.10 21.97
N GLN A 212 -25.61 -3.89 22.14
CA GLN A 212 -26.02 -2.73 21.34
C GLN A 212 -25.30 -2.63 19.98
N LEU A 213 -24.20 -3.35 19.78
CA LEU A 213 -23.52 -3.43 18.46
C LEU A 213 -24.23 -4.40 17.52
N ASP A 214 -25.03 -5.32 18.05
CA ASP A 214 -25.67 -6.40 17.29
C ASP A 214 -27.06 -5.99 16.75
N LYS A 215 -27.50 -4.79 17.02
CA LYS A 215 -28.79 -4.22 16.58
C LYS A 215 -28.58 -3.22 15.45
#